data_1bf6fdf1494d2f4750b7d1f7551351d5
#
_entry.id   1bf6fdf1494d2f4750b7d1f7551351d5
#
_cell.length_a   1.000
_cell.length_b   1.000
_cell.length_c   1.000
_cell.angle_alpha   90.00
_cell.angle_beta   90.00
_cell.angle_gamma   90.00
#
_symmetry.space_group_name_H-M   'P 1'
#
loop_
_entity.id
_entity.type
_entity.pdbx_description
1 polymer ?
#
loop_
_entity_poly.entity_id
_entity_poly.type
_entity_poly.pdbx_seq_one_letter_code
_entity_poly.pdbx_strand_id
1 'polypeptide(L)'
;MSKFQSMGTFDGGVISSSPTGAAAPQRFQTMDSAAIANGGALLQSELEKKDNVIRQPLTSFTYSRDIPMRVGGGWAEFVSAMNVGYGVTGGSEDGLVHAGGANGIPMVQANFDKGLFKTHIFSIGMRIMWVDMQREKLTGRSLESILRDGIRMAYDKHMDANVYVGIKRYGSTGLINNPEVTTANAAATGTGSSTKFKDKTPDQILQDINDAILAVWETAEYDRDAVPNHIIMPYEQINYLATTKVTELAEKTILQFLLDNNVAKTNGSDLYIGGCSWCKGAGTGGNDRMVVYINKELYVASDELAPLSRAMTQPNAENVCYDTAYMANISEVQMYYEDIMRYVDGI
;
A
#
# COMPACT_ATOMS: atom_id res chain seq x y z
N MET A 1 39.02 18.09 -3.15
CA MET A 1 39.75 19.25 -3.66
C MET A 1 41.25 19.00 -3.75
N SER A 2 41.90 18.39 -2.76
CA SER A 2 43.38 18.15 -2.79
C SER A 2 43.85 17.22 -3.92
N LYS A 3 43.04 16.23 -4.32
CA LYS A 3 43.41 15.33 -5.43
C LYS A 3 43.35 15.99 -6.80
N PHE A 4 42.45 16.96 -6.99
CA PHE A 4 42.38 17.71 -8.26
C PHE A 4 43.52 18.73 -8.40
N GLN A 5 43.92 19.36 -7.28
CA GLN A 5 45.08 20.25 -7.31
C GLN A 5 46.39 19.50 -7.56
N SER A 6 46.51 18.28 -7.03
CA SER A 6 47.66 17.45 -7.34
C SER A 6 47.70 16.96 -8.80
N MET A 7 46.50 16.78 -9.42
CA MET A 7 46.45 16.46 -10.85
C MET A 7 46.87 17.63 -11.74
N GLY A 8 46.53 18.86 -11.39
CA GLY A 8 46.97 20.04 -12.14
C GLY A 8 48.49 20.23 -12.06
N THR A 9 49.08 19.95 -10.93
CA THR A 9 50.54 19.98 -10.76
C THR A 9 51.21 18.80 -11.48
N PHE A 10 50.52 17.69 -11.58
CA PHE A 10 50.99 16.52 -12.31
C PHE A 10 51.08 16.82 -13.82
N ASP A 11 50.10 17.49 -14.39
CA ASP A 11 50.07 17.86 -15.79
C ASP A 11 51.24 18.79 -16.16
N GLY A 12 51.43 19.82 -15.39
CA GLY A 12 52.50 20.78 -15.63
C GLY A 12 53.89 20.20 -15.44
N GLY A 13 54.06 19.38 -14.41
CA GLY A 13 55.39 18.84 -14.05
C GLY A 13 55.82 17.68 -14.93
N VAL A 14 54.90 16.88 -15.39
CA VAL A 14 55.24 15.69 -16.16
C VAL A 14 55.48 16.01 -17.63
N ILE A 15 54.73 16.92 -18.18
CA ILE A 15 54.81 17.21 -19.62
C ILE A 15 55.88 18.24 -19.91
N SER A 16 56.05 19.24 -19.05
CA SER A 16 56.98 20.34 -19.29
C SER A 16 58.39 20.08 -18.75
N SER A 17 58.54 19.28 -17.72
CA SER A 17 59.85 19.05 -17.10
C SER A 17 60.63 17.85 -17.65
N SER A 18 60.05 17.09 -18.53
CA SER A 18 60.71 15.97 -19.17
C SER A 18 60.67 16.09 -20.69
N PRO A 19 61.37 17.04 -21.25
CA PRO A 19 61.49 17.12 -22.70
C PRO A 19 62.27 15.94 -23.28
N THR A 20 62.95 15.18 -22.48
CA THR A 20 63.55 13.91 -22.86
C THR A 20 62.56 12.81 -22.74
N GLY A 21 61.94 12.36 -23.84
CA GLY A 21 61.01 11.26 -23.93
C GLY A 21 61.48 9.91 -23.33
N ALA A 22 62.74 9.89 -22.84
CA ALA A 22 63.28 8.76 -22.11
C ALA A 22 62.80 8.63 -20.67
N ALA A 23 62.23 9.68 -20.05
CA ALA A 23 61.77 9.63 -18.66
C ALA A 23 60.48 8.87 -18.50
N ALA A 24 59.57 8.92 -19.47
CA ALA A 24 58.29 8.20 -19.40
C ALA A 24 58.46 6.66 -19.46
N PRO A 25 59.31 6.12 -20.37
CA PRO A 25 59.56 4.67 -20.35
C PRO A 25 60.28 4.20 -19.09
N GLN A 26 61.20 5.02 -18.56
CA GLN A 26 61.91 4.69 -17.33
C GLN A 26 61.01 4.61 -16.10
N ARG A 27 59.92 5.38 -16.06
CA ARG A 27 58.96 5.30 -14.97
C ARG A 27 58.17 4.00 -14.95
N PHE A 28 57.92 3.42 -16.10
CA PHE A 28 57.28 2.11 -16.18
C PHE A 28 58.25 0.97 -15.85
N GLN A 29 59.57 1.22 -15.95
CA GLN A 29 60.59 0.23 -15.65
C GLN A 29 61.03 0.23 -14.18
N THR A 30 60.79 1.32 -13.48
CA THR A 30 61.18 1.45 -12.06
C THR A 30 60.18 0.78 -11.13
N MET A 31 59.69 -0.32 -11.33
CA MET A 31 58.84 -1.17 -10.48
C MET A 31 58.78 -0.70 -9.01
N ASP A 32 58.43 0.53 -8.81
CA ASP A 32 58.28 1.09 -7.48
C ASP A 32 57.00 0.50 -6.84
N SER A 33 56.99 0.35 -5.53
CA SER A 33 55.90 -0.27 -4.79
C SER A 33 54.53 0.40 -5.04
N ALA A 34 54.52 1.71 -5.31
CA ALA A 34 53.31 2.46 -5.65
C ALA A 34 52.80 2.15 -7.06
N ALA A 35 53.70 1.95 -8.03
CA ALA A 35 53.31 1.54 -9.38
C ALA A 35 52.78 0.09 -9.41
N ILE A 36 53.38 -0.79 -8.62
CA ILE A 36 52.88 -2.17 -8.45
C ILE A 36 51.53 -2.18 -7.77
N ALA A 37 51.30 -1.39 -6.72
CA ALA A 37 50.02 -1.29 -6.05
C ALA A 37 48.93 -0.73 -6.97
N ASN A 38 49.23 0.29 -7.77
CA ASN A 38 48.29 0.85 -8.73
C ASN A 38 47.99 -0.13 -9.88
N GLY A 39 48.99 -0.86 -10.38
CA GLY A 39 48.79 -1.90 -11.38
C GLY A 39 47.99 -3.08 -10.86
N GLY A 40 48.20 -3.48 -9.61
CA GLY A 40 47.43 -4.49 -8.94
C GLY A 40 45.97 -4.07 -8.75
N ALA A 41 45.71 -2.82 -8.37
CA ALA A 41 44.37 -2.29 -8.25
C ALA A 41 43.62 -2.23 -9.59
N LEU A 42 44.32 -1.88 -10.68
CA LEU A 42 43.76 -1.88 -12.03
C LEU A 42 43.39 -3.30 -12.47
N LEU A 43 44.29 -4.26 -12.28
CA LEU A 43 44.04 -5.67 -12.60
C LEU A 43 42.90 -6.25 -11.78
N GLN A 44 42.77 -5.87 -10.50
CA GLN A 44 41.73 -6.31 -9.62
C GLN A 44 40.35 -5.78 -10.06
N SER A 45 40.29 -4.54 -10.60
CA SER A 45 39.04 -4.01 -11.14
C SER A 45 38.62 -4.66 -12.46
N GLU A 46 39.56 -5.14 -13.27
CA GLU A 46 39.31 -5.87 -14.52
C GLU A 46 38.89 -7.32 -14.28
N LEU A 47 39.31 -7.89 -13.15
CA LEU A 47 38.91 -9.26 -12.70
C LEU A 47 37.61 -9.28 -11.93
N GLU A 48 36.95 -8.12 -11.74
CA GLU A 48 35.68 -8.04 -11.06
C GLU A 48 34.60 -8.77 -11.86
N LYS A 49 34.02 -9.80 -11.24
CA LYS A 49 32.84 -10.45 -11.77
C LYS A 49 31.64 -9.54 -11.58
N LYS A 50 31.21 -8.87 -12.64
CA LYS A 50 29.99 -8.05 -12.61
C LYS A 50 28.77 -8.93 -12.47
N ASP A 51 27.99 -8.72 -11.38
CA ASP A 51 26.68 -9.34 -11.21
C ASP A 51 25.70 -8.69 -12.18
N ASN A 52 25.01 -9.51 -12.97
CA ASN A 52 23.98 -9.04 -13.90
C ASN A 52 22.66 -8.72 -13.20
N VAL A 53 22.51 -9.14 -11.95
CA VAL A 53 21.29 -8.91 -11.18
C VAL A 53 21.32 -7.53 -10.53
N ILE A 54 20.36 -6.70 -10.89
CA ILE A 54 20.12 -5.42 -10.26
C ILE A 54 19.20 -5.65 -9.07
N ARG A 55 19.70 -5.38 -7.85
CA ARG A 55 18.92 -5.50 -6.63
C ARG A 55 18.12 -4.23 -6.41
N GLN A 56 16.82 -4.39 -6.33
CA GLN A 56 15.87 -3.31 -6.02
C GLN A 56 15.55 -3.28 -4.52
N PRO A 57 15.15 -2.14 -3.95
CA PRO A 57 14.66 -2.07 -2.58
C PRO A 57 13.48 -3.01 -2.38
N LEU A 58 13.47 -3.73 -1.25
CA LEU A 58 12.35 -4.61 -0.90
C LEU A 58 11.20 -3.75 -0.37
N THR A 59 10.05 -3.88 -0.99
CA THR A 59 8.82 -3.20 -0.59
C THR A 59 7.65 -4.16 -0.69
N SER A 60 6.71 -4.04 0.23
CA SER A 60 5.47 -4.81 0.21
C SER A 60 4.30 -3.87 -0.08
N PHE A 61 3.45 -4.27 -1.01
CA PHE A 61 2.21 -3.58 -1.34
C PHE A 61 1.07 -4.54 -1.11
N THR A 62 0.10 -4.14 -0.33
CA THR A 62 -1.03 -5.00 0.07
C THR A 62 -2.37 -4.44 -0.34
N TYR A 63 -2.42 -3.22 -0.87
CA TYR A 63 -3.65 -2.53 -1.21
C TYR A 63 -4.57 -3.31 -2.16
N SER A 64 -4.01 -3.96 -3.19
CA SER A 64 -4.81 -4.72 -4.18
C SER A 64 -5.41 -6.02 -3.64
N ARG A 65 -4.89 -6.52 -2.51
CA ARG A 65 -5.44 -7.66 -1.78
C ARG A 65 -6.62 -7.26 -0.90
N ASP A 66 -6.49 -6.08 -0.27
CA ASP A 66 -7.37 -5.66 0.81
C ASP A 66 -8.55 -4.80 0.32
N ILE A 67 -8.44 -4.20 -0.88
CA ILE A 67 -9.54 -3.44 -1.50
C ILE A 67 -9.69 -3.83 -2.97
N PRO A 68 -10.93 -4.02 -3.47
CA PRO A 68 -11.18 -4.17 -4.89
C PRO A 68 -10.79 -2.90 -5.64
N MET A 69 -9.95 -3.08 -6.68
CA MET A 69 -9.49 -2.00 -7.53
C MET A 69 -10.25 -2.02 -8.85
N ARG A 70 -10.90 -0.90 -9.19
CA ARG A 70 -11.58 -0.75 -10.48
C ARG A 70 -10.75 0.16 -11.38
N VAL A 71 -10.60 -0.22 -12.63
CA VAL A 71 -9.82 0.54 -13.62
C VAL A 71 -10.77 1.14 -14.64
N GLY A 72 -10.66 2.44 -14.89
CA GLY A 72 -11.44 3.16 -15.89
C GLY A 72 -12.06 4.44 -15.37
N GLY A 73 -12.55 5.30 -16.27
CA GLY A 73 -13.11 6.61 -15.97
C GLY A 73 -12.25 7.79 -16.48
N GLY A 74 -11.01 7.52 -16.89
CA GLY A 74 -10.12 8.50 -17.50
C GLY A 74 -9.72 9.64 -16.56
N TRP A 75 -9.87 10.88 -17.01
CA TRP A 75 -9.45 12.09 -16.26
C TRP A 75 -10.63 12.79 -15.58
N ALA A 76 -11.61 12.04 -15.08
CA ALA A 76 -12.71 12.59 -14.32
C ALA A 76 -12.22 13.20 -12.99
N GLU A 77 -12.84 14.30 -12.53
CA GLU A 77 -12.49 14.97 -11.27
C GLU A 77 -13.19 14.37 -10.05
N PHE A 78 -14.29 13.66 -10.27
CA PHE A 78 -15.06 13.01 -9.21
C PHE A 78 -15.55 11.66 -9.68
N VAL A 79 -15.58 10.72 -8.74
CA VAL A 79 -16.33 9.46 -8.88
C VAL A 79 -17.62 9.62 -8.11
N SER A 80 -18.75 9.26 -8.73
CA SER A 80 -20.05 9.37 -8.09
C SER A 80 -20.66 7.99 -7.84
N ALA A 81 -21.13 7.78 -6.61
CA ALA A 81 -21.97 6.67 -6.23
C ALA A 81 -23.41 7.15 -6.07
N MET A 82 -24.36 6.33 -6.48
CA MET A 82 -25.77 6.61 -6.33
C MET A 82 -26.38 5.65 -5.31
N ASN A 83 -26.88 6.19 -4.21
CA ASN A 83 -27.54 5.44 -3.17
C ASN A 83 -29.04 5.61 -3.30
N VAL A 84 -29.80 4.53 -3.13
CA VAL A 84 -31.26 4.54 -3.22
C VAL A 84 -31.85 4.15 -1.86
N GLY A 85 -32.56 5.07 -1.24
CA GLY A 85 -33.36 4.78 -0.05
C GLY A 85 -34.81 4.54 -0.42
N TYR A 86 -35.45 3.55 0.19
CA TYR A 86 -36.85 3.28 0.02
C TYR A 86 -37.62 3.69 1.28
N GLY A 87 -38.70 4.42 1.09
CA GLY A 87 -39.64 4.78 2.16
C GLY A 87 -41.05 4.40 1.80
N VAL A 88 -41.81 3.95 2.78
CA VAL A 88 -43.24 3.67 2.62
C VAL A 88 -44.04 4.84 3.19
N THR A 89 -44.89 5.47 2.38
CA THR A 89 -45.72 6.58 2.80
C THR A 89 -47.11 6.05 3.21
N GLY A 90 -47.57 6.36 4.40
CA GLY A 90 -48.96 6.12 4.82
C GLY A 90 -49.22 4.87 5.66
N GLY A 91 -48.19 4.22 6.21
CA GLY A 91 -48.43 3.08 7.07
C GLY A 91 -47.36 2.85 8.14
N SER A 92 -47.76 2.39 9.30
CA SER A 92 -46.94 1.57 10.16
C SER A 92 -46.81 0.18 9.51
N GLU A 93 -45.85 -0.64 9.93
CA GLU A 93 -45.69 -2.03 9.43
C GLU A 93 -47.00 -2.81 9.38
N ASP A 94 -47.90 -2.61 10.38
CA ASP A 94 -49.21 -3.20 10.45
C ASP A 94 -50.20 -2.65 9.38
N GLY A 95 -49.93 -1.46 8.84
CA GLY A 95 -50.78 -0.81 7.83
C GLY A 95 -50.60 -1.33 6.41
N LEU A 96 -49.56 -2.12 6.15
CA LEU A 96 -49.31 -2.77 4.85
C LEU A 96 -50.23 -3.97 4.62
N VAL A 97 -50.75 -4.56 5.69
CA VAL A 97 -51.65 -5.71 5.63
C VAL A 97 -53.06 -5.27 6.04
N HIS A 98 -54.04 -5.37 5.15
CA HIS A 98 -55.44 -5.03 5.44
C HIS A 98 -56.39 -6.08 4.89
N ALA A 99 -57.51 -6.23 5.54
CA ALA A 99 -58.55 -7.22 5.21
C ALA A 99 -59.52 -6.78 4.09
N GLY A 100 -59.01 -6.11 3.05
CA GLY A 100 -59.78 -5.82 1.83
C GLY A 100 -60.60 -4.54 1.83
N GLY A 101 -60.52 -3.68 2.86
CA GLY A 101 -61.31 -2.46 2.98
C GLY A 101 -60.50 -1.19 3.29
N ALA A 102 -59.30 -1.05 2.77
CA ALA A 102 -58.45 0.12 3.02
C ALA A 102 -58.88 1.33 2.18
N ASN A 103 -59.03 2.49 2.83
CA ASN A 103 -59.30 3.78 2.16
C ASN A 103 -58.09 4.39 1.45
N GLY A 104 -56.94 3.77 1.55
CA GLY A 104 -55.70 4.20 0.87
C GLY A 104 -54.70 3.06 0.85
N ILE A 105 -54.00 2.91 -0.24
CA ILE A 105 -52.94 1.93 -0.41
C ILE A 105 -51.60 2.65 -0.09
N PRO A 106 -50.76 2.13 0.84
CA PRO A 106 -49.44 2.66 1.07
C PRO A 106 -48.61 2.62 -0.20
N MET A 107 -47.88 3.68 -0.44
CA MET A 107 -47.01 3.80 -1.64
C MET A 107 -45.55 3.79 -1.24
N VAL A 108 -44.76 3.04 -1.98
CA VAL A 108 -43.29 3.06 -1.89
C VAL A 108 -42.74 4.26 -2.66
N GLN A 109 -41.90 5.04 -2.00
CA GLN A 109 -41.17 6.13 -2.62
C GLN A 109 -39.68 5.80 -2.60
N ALA A 110 -38.98 6.09 -3.70
CA ALA A 110 -37.53 5.98 -3.77
C ALA A 110 -36.91 7.39 -3.62
N ASN A 111 -35.97 7.50 -2.71
CA ASN A 111 -35.12 8.66 -2.57
C ASN A 111 -33.74 8.36 -3.13
N PHE A 112 -33.19 9.26 -3.92
CA PHE A 112 -31.88 9.11 -4.54
C PHE A 112 -30.92 10.08 -3.88
N ASP A 113 -29.83 9.54 -3.36
CA ASP A 113 -28.69 10.33 -2.88
C ASP A 113 -27.46 10.06 -3.72
N LYS A 114 -26.61 11.08 -3.88
CA LYS A 114 -25.41 11.00 -4.68
C LYS A 114 -24.18 11.32 -3.85
N GLY A 115 -23.43 10.28 -3.50
CA GLY A 115 -22.10 10.41 -2.93
C GLY A 115 -21.08 10.85 -4.00
N LEU A 116 -20.19 11.77 -3.65
CA LEU A 116 -19.12 12.25 -4.52
C LEU A 116 -17.77 12.00 -3.84
N PHE A 117 -16.90 11.25 -4.53
CA PHE A 117 -15.53 10.95 -4.10
C PHE A 117 -14.56 11.72 -4.98
N LYS A 118 -13.56 12.36 -4.37
CA LYS A 118 -12.55 13.14 -5.08
C LYS A 118 -11.53 12.26 -5.77
N THR A 119 -10.99 12.76 -6.87
CA THR A 119 -9.87 12.13 -7.56
C THR A 119 -8.62 12.98 -7.45
N HIS A 120 -7.47 12.36 -7.55
CA HIS A 120 -6.18 12.99 -7.39
C HIS A 120 -5.25 12.60 -8.53
N ILE A 121 -4.60 13.58 -9.11
CA ILE A 121 -3.63 13.36 -10.17
C ILE A 121 -2.27 13.07 -9.53
N PHE A 122 -1.77 11.87 -9.76
CA PHE A 122 -0.40 11.50 -9.46
C PHE A 122 0.49 11.89 -10.65
N SER A 123 1.59 12.56 -10.39
CA SER A 123 2.58 12.90 -11.41
C SER A 123 3.99 12.66 -10.89
N ILE A 124 4.81 12.03 -11.71
CA ILE A 124 6.23 11.77 -11.41
C ILE A 124 7.02 11.89 -12.71
N GLY A 125 8.22 12.46 -12.63
CA GLY A 125 9.10 12.59 -13.77
C GLY A 125 10.40 11.86 -13.60
N MET A 126 11.02 11.47 -14.73
CA MET A 126 12.39 11.03 -14.78
C MET A 126 13.20 11.94 -15.73
N ARG A 127 14.44 12.16 -15.37
CA ARG A 127 15.40 12.91 -16.17
C ARG A 127 16.58 12.00 -16.52
N ILE A 128 16.91 11.97 -17.81
CA ILE A 128 18.05 11.20 -18.32
C ILE A 128 18.98 12.18 -19.03
N MET A 129 20.21 12.28 -18.53
CA MET A 129 21.25 13.10 -19.17
C MET A 129 21.67 12.47 -20.50
N TRP A 130 21.91 13.28 -21.50
CA TRP A 130 22.37 12.79 -22.79
C TRP A 130 23.68 11.99 -22.68
N VAL A 131 24.60 12.39 -21.81
CA VAL A 131 25.84 11.67 -21.56
C VAL A 131 25.60 10.28 -21.02
N ASP A 132 24.62 10.12 -20.12
CA ASP A 132 24.31 8.82 -19.53
C ASP A 132 23.68 7.87 -20.56
N MET A 133 22.91 8.40 -21.52
CA MET A 133 22.43 7.60 -22.66
C MET A 133 23.57 7.09 -23.55
N GLN A 134 24.65 7.88 -23.72
CA GLN A 134 25.83 7.40 -24.46
C GLN A 134 26.59 6.33 -23.67
N ARG A 135 26.71 6.49 -22.36
CA ARG A 135 27.32 5.50 -21.46
C ARG A 135 26.51 4.19 -21.39
N GLU A 136 25.20 4.28 -21.44
CA GLU A 136 24.30 3.12 -21.50
C GLU A 136 24.66 2.22 -22.69
N LYS A 137 24.90 2.80 -23.88
CA LYS A 137 25.29 2.05 -25.07
C LYS A 137 26.59 1.27 -24.89
N LEU A 138 27.50 1.78 -24.04
CA LEU A 138 28.78 1.13 -23.75
C LEU A 138 28.61 0.01 -22.69
N THR A 139 27.71 0.19 -21.74
CA THR A 139 27.55 -0.74 -20.62
C THR A 139 26.50 -1.84 -20.90
N GLY A 140 25.67 -1.65 -21.92
CA GLY A 140 24.60 -2.59 -22.26
C GLY A 140 23.45 -2.68 -21.22
N ARG A 141 23.37 -1.73 -20.28
CA ARG A 141 22.33 -1.68 -19.25
C ARG A 141 21.41 -0.49 -19.51
N SER A 142 20.10 -0.72 -19.61
CA SER A 142 19.13 0.36 -19.83
C SER A 142 18.85 1.13 -18.54
N LEU A 143 19.31 2.39 -18.49
CA LEU A 143 19.00 3.30 -17.39
C LEU A 143 17.53 3.67 -17.39
N GLU A 144 16.91 3.79 -18.57
CA GLU A 144 15.47 4.08 -18.70
C GLU A 144 14.63 2.99 -18.02
N SER A 145 14.98 1.71 -18.20
CA SER A 145 14.24 0.63 -17.56
C SER A 145 14.35 0.65 -16.03
N ILE A 146 15.54 0.94 -15.51
CA ILE A 146 15.76 1.04 -14.06
C ILE A 146 14.96 2.19 -13.46
N LEU A 147 14.97 3.35 -14.11
CA LEU A 147 14.22 4.52 -13.65
C LEU A 147 12.70 4.28 -13.74
N ARG A 148 12.23 3.61 -14.78
CA ARG A 148 10.83 3.24 -14.95
C ARG A 148 10.36 2.28 -13.85
N ASP A 149 11.18 1.30 -13.49
CA ASP A 149 10.88 0.39 -12.37
C ASP A 149 10.83 1.17 -11.04
N GLY A 150 11.73 2.15 -10.86
CA GLY A 150 11.70 3.08 -9.72
C GLY A 150 10.42 3.92 -9.66
N ILE A 151 9.94 4.41 -10.80
CA ILE A 151 8.67 5.16 -10.90
C ILE A 151 7.49 4.26 -10.52
N ARG A 152 7.45 3.03 -11.02
CA ARG A 152 6.39 2.07 -10.68
C ARG A 152 6.38 1.77 -9.18
N MET A 153 7.56 1.53 -8.59
CA MET A 153 7.67 1.33 -7.14
C MET A 153 7.18 2.54 -6.34
N ALA A 154 7.51 3.76 -6.77
CA ALA A 154 7.04 4.97 -6.11
C ALA A 154 5.52 5.13 -6.23
N TYR A 155 4.96 4.78 -7.38
CA TYR A 155 3.52 4.76 -7.60
C TYR A 155 2.82 3.75 -6.71
N ASP A 156 3.29 2.50 -6.67
CA ASP A 156 2.70 1.45 -5.84
C ASP A 156 2.75 1.79 -4.33
N LYS A 157 3.85 2.43 -3.87
CA LYS A 157 3.93 2.95 -2.49
C LYS A 157 2.92 4.05 -2.22
N HIS A 158 2.72 4.94 -3.19
CA HIS A 158 1.74 6.00 -3.06
C HIS A 158 0.32 5.45 -3.01
N MET A 159 0.02 4.47 -3.88
CA MET A 159 -1.27 3.76 -3.87
C MET A 159 -1.52 3.06 -2.55
N ASP A 160 -0.52 2.35 -2.02
CA ASP A 160 -0.64 1.69 -0.71
C ASP A 160 -0.94 2.69 0.41
N ALA A 161 -0.22 3.82 0.45
CA ALA A 161 -0.48 4.87 1.42
C ALA A 161 -1.85 5.55 1.23
N ASN A 162 -2.28 5.79 -0.03
CA ASN A 162 -3.57 6.39 -0.33
C ASN A 162 -4.73 5.48 0.12
N VAL A 163 -4.63 4.20 -0.14
CA VAL A 163 -5.67 3.22 0.23
C VAL A 163 -5.79 3.09 1.75
N TYR A 164 -4.69 3.00 2.49
CA TYR A 164 -4.79 2.80 3.93
C TYR A 164 -4.97 4.08 4.74
N VAL A 165 -4.28 5.15 4.40
CA VAL A 165 -4.23 6.38 5.21
C VAL A 165 -4.90 7.57 4.53
N GLY A 166 -5.04 7.51 3.19
CA GLY A 166 -5.50 8.64 2.41
C GLY A 166 -4.43 9.72 2.22
N ILE A 167 -4.78 10.75 1.46
CA ILE A 167 -3.88 11.88 1.17
C ILE A 167 -4.19 13.02 2.14
N LYS A 168 -3.44 13.11 3.23
CA LYS A 168 -3.64 14.10 4.30
C LYS A 168 -3.72 15.55 3.81
N ARG A 169 -2.96 15.88 2.76
CA ARG A 169 -2.94 17.24 2.17
C ARG A 169 -4.32 17.68 1.66
N TYR A 170 -5.11 16.75 1.17
CA TYR A 170 -6.44 17.01 0.60
C TYR A 170 -7.58 16.64 1.56
N GLY A 171 -7.24 16.18 2.77
CA GLY A 171 -8.20 15.77 3.78
C GLY A 171 -8.94 14.47 3.43
N SER A 172 -8.40 13.68 2.49
CA SER A 172 -8.98 12.38 2.18
C SER A 172 -8.61 11.36 3.27
N THR A 173 -9.54 10.47 3.56
CA THR A 173 -9.39 9.38 4.51
C THR A 173 -9.13 8.07 3.78
N GLY A 174 -8.47 7.14 4.45
CA GLY A 174 -8.22 5.80 3.94
C GLY A 174 -8.99 4.75 4.74
N LEU A 175 -8.73 3.49 4.42
CA LEU A 175 -9.40 2.33 5.02
C LEU A 175 -9.28 2.26 6.56
N ILE A 176 -8.19 2.78 7.14
CA ILE A 176 -7.91 2.62 8.57
C ILE A 176 -8.19 3.85 9.43
N ASN A 177 -8.53 4.99 8.84
CA ASN A 177 -8.62 6.27 9.56
C ASN A 177 -9.85 7.10 9.19
N ASN A 178 -10.88 6.51 8.64
CA ASN A 178 -12.14 7.22 8.39
C ASN A 178 -12.83 7.53 9.74
N PRO A 179 -13.11 8.80 10.06
CA PRO A 179 -13.73 9.20 11.31
C PRO A 179 -15.20 8.77 11.44
N GLU A 180 -15.88 8.50 10.35
CA GLU A 180 -17.29 8.06 10.33
C GLU A 180 -17.43 6.59 10.70
N VAL A 181 -16.36 5.80 10.61
CA VAL A 181 -16.37 4.39 10.97
C VAL A 181 -16.42 4.21 12.49
N THR A 182 -17.33 3.38 12.96
CA THR A 182 -17.48 3.06 14.39
C THR A 182 -16.21 2.42 14.96
N THR A 183 -15.67 3.02 16.01
CA THR A 183 -14.47 2.51 16.70
C THR A 183 -14.86 1.93 18.06
N ALA A 184 -14.34 0.75 18.38
CA ALA A 184 -14.46 0.12 19.69
C ALA A 184 -13.08 -0.27 20.22
N ASN A 185 -12.96 -0.43 21.52
CA ASN A 185 -11.78 -1.04 22.11
C ASN A 185 -11.96 -2.55 22.20
N ALA A 186 -10.88 -3.30 22.05
CA ALA A 186 -10.88 -4.73 22.33
C ALA A 186 -11.29 -4.99 23.79
N ALA A 187 -12.01 -6.08 24.05
CA ALA A 187 -12.50 -6.39 25.39
C ALA A 187 -11.32 -6.61 26.36
N ALA A 188 -11.42 -6.08 27.57
CA ALA A 188 -10.40 -6.23 28.61
C ALA A 188 -10.55 -7.57 29.36
N THR A 189 -10.50 -8.69 28.63
CA THR A 189 -10.70 -10.05 29.14
C THR A 189 -9.40 -10.78 29.43
N GLY A 190 -8.26 -10.24 28.99
CA GLY A 190 -6.94 -10.83 29.19
C GLY A 190 -6.46 -10.76 30.65
N THR A 191 -5.33 -11.41 30.91
CA THR A 191 -4.68 -11.40 32.22
C THR A 191 -4.40 -9.96 32.68
N GLY A 192 -4.86 -9.61 33.87
CA GLY A 192 -4.74 -8.25 34.41
C GLY A 192 -5.64 -7.22 33.72
N SER A 193 -6.77 -7.62 33.16
CA SER A 193 -7.67 -6.77 32.36
C SER A 193 -7.00 -6.20 31.13
N SER A 194 -6.05 -6.93 30.53
CA SER A 194 -5.40 -6.55 29.28
C SER A 194 -6.34 -6.74 28.08
N THR A 195 -6.21 -5.83 27.12
CA THR A 195 -6.91 -5.93 25.82
C THR A 195 -6.08 -6.68 24.77
N LYS A 196 -4.78 -6.84 25.01
CA LYS A 196 -3.80 -7.36 24.04
C LYS A 196 -3.98 -8.86 23.82
N PHE A 197 -3.90 -9.31 22.58
CA PHE A 197 -4.06 -10.72 22.19
C PHE A 197 -3.06 -11.66 22.90
N LYS A 198 -1.83 -11.21 23.14
CA LYS A 198 -0.81 -12.02 23.83
C LYS A 198 -1.15 -12.35 25.29
N ASP A 199 -2.01 -11.58 25.93
CA ASP A 199 -2.44 -11.75 27.30
C ASP A 199 -3.79 -12.47 27.43
N LYS A 200 -4.39 -12.84 26.27
CA LYS A 200 -5.69 -13.51 26.15
C LYS A 200 -5.55 -15.00 25.83
N THR A 201 -6.56 -15.75 26.23
CA THR A 201 -6.68 -17.15 25.79
C THR A 201 -7.20 -17.22 24.36
N PRO A 202 -6.96 -18.33 23.62
CA PRO A 202 -7.46 -18.50 22.26
C PRO A 202 -8.97 -18.34 22.13
N ASP A 203 -9.74 -18.80 23.13
CA ASP A 203 -11.19 -18.66 23.16
C ASP A 203 -11.63 -17.20 23.33
N GLN A 204 -10.92 -16.41 24.16
CA GLN A 204 -11.17 -14.98 24.31
C GLN A 204 -10.87 -14.20 23.02
N ILE A 205 -9.80 -14.57 22.29
CA ILE A 205 -9.47 -13.97 21.00
C ILE A 205 -10.57 -14.32 19.95
N LEU A 206 -11.03 -15.57 19.95
CA LEU A 206 -12.13 -15.99 19.08
C LEU A 206 -13.40 -15.21 19.38
N GLN A 207 -13.71 -15.00 20.66
CA GLN A 207 -14.87 -14.21 21.07
C GLN A 207 -14.75 -12.76 20.59
N ASP A 208 -13.61 -12.09 20.79
CA ASP A 208 -13.40 -10.72 20.35
C ASP A 208 -13.59 -10.55 18.85
N ILE A 209 -13.08 -11.49 18.05
CA ILE A 209 -13.24 -11.46 16.59
C ILE A 209 -14.68 -11.71 16.18
N ASN A 210 -15.34 -12.68 16.80
CA ASN A 210 -16.76 -12.97 16.53
C ASN A 210 -17.67 -11.82 16.94
N ASP A 211 -17.41 -11.19 18.08
CA ASP A 211 -18.16 -10.02 18.54
C ASP A 211 -17.97 -8.83 17.60
N ALA A 212 -16.76 -8.64 17.06
CA ALA A 212 -16.51 -7.61 16.06
C ALA A 212 -17.24 -7.89 14.73
N ILE A 213 -17.26 -9.16 14.26
CA ILE A 213 -18.00 -9.58 13.07
C ILE A 213 -19.50 -9.40 13.27
N LEU A 214 -20.02 -9.85 14.40
CA LEU A 214 -21.44 -9.74 14.72
C LEU A 214 -21.88 -8.29 14.80
N ALA A 215 -21.10 -7.42 15.42
CA ALA A 215 -21.43 -6.01 15.54
C ALA A 215 -21.50 -5.27 14.20
N VAL A 216 -20.69 -5.67 13.22
CA VAL A 216 -20.79 -5.15 11.85
C VAL A 216 -22.01 -5.74 11.14
N TRP A 217 -22.25 -7.03 11.33
CA TRP A 217 -23.37 -7.71 10.67
C TRP A 217 -24.75 -7.30 11.24
N GLU A 218 -24.81 -6.98 12.54
CA GLU A 218 -26.01 -6.40 13.17
C GLU A 218 -26.38 -5.05 12.56
N THR A 219 -25.40 -4.20 12.27
CA THR A 219 -25.63 -2.91 11.60
C THR A 219 -26.18 -3.09 10.17
N ALA A 220 -25.84 -4.20 9.53
CA ALA A 220 -26.37 -4.60 8.23
C ALA A 220 -27.69 -5.38 8.32
N GLU A 221 -28.40 -5.31 9.46
CA GLU A 221 -29.67 -6.03 9.71
C GLU A 221 -29.58 -7.54 9.43
N TYR A 222 -28.40 -8.14 9.64
CA TYR A 222 -28.10 -9.54 9.39
C TYR A 222 -28.30 -9.99 7.94
N ASP A 223 -28.12 -9.06 6.98
CA ASP A 223 -28.14 -9.40 5.56
C ASP A 223 -27.08 -10.48 5.24
N ARG A 224 -27.51 -11.51 4.53
CA ARG A 224 -26.66 -12.66 4.20
C ARG A 224 -25.47 -12.29 3.32
N ASP A 225 -25.61 -11.30 2.45
CA ASP A 225 -24.56 -10.84 1.55
C ASP A 225 -23.60 -9.85 2.22
N ALA A 226 -24.01 -9.31 3.37
CA ALA A 226 -23.27 -8.33 4.16
C ALA A 226 -22.51 -8.95 5.35
N VAL A 227 -22.16 -10.23 5.30
CA VAL A 227 -21.31 -10.86 6.31
C VAL A 227 -19.88 -10.38 6.13
N PRO A 228 -19.22 -9.81 7.17
CA PRO A 228 -17.82 -9.42 7.11
C PRO A 228 -16.93 -10.62 6.78
N ASN A 229 -16.09 -10.43 5.76
CA ASN A 229 -15.23 -11.48 5.24
C ASN A 229 -13.74 -11.13 5.27
N HIS A 230 -13.41 -9.92 5.71
CA HIS A 230 -12.03 -9.45 5.68
C HIS A 230 -11.64 -8.75 6.98
N ILE A 231 -10.52 -9.18 7.55
CA ILE A 231 -9.93 -8.60 8.76
C ILE A 231 -8.47 -8.28 8.47
N ILE A 232 -8.08 -7.04 8.75
CA ILE A 232 -6.68 -6.63 8.68
C ILE A 232 -6.21 -6.16 10.06
N MET A 233 -4.98 -6.53 10.40
CA MET A 233 -4.35 -6.19 11.68
C MET A 233 -2.82 -6.10 11.52
N PRO A 234 -2.08 -5.56 12.50
CA PRO A 234 -0.62 -5.49 12.42
C PRO A 234 0.04 -6.87 12.25
N TYR A 235 1.14 -6.92 11.51
CA TYR A 235 1.90 -8.17 11.29
C TYR A 235 2.36 -8.86 12.59
N GLU A 236 2.63 -8.08 13.65
CA GLU A 236 3.04 -8.62 14.95
C GLU A 236 1.94 -9.50 15.56
N GLN A 237 0.69 -9.04 15.48
CA GLN A 237 -0.45 -9.79 15.99
C GLN A 237 -0.71 -11.06 15.17
N ILE A 238 -0.62 -10.97 13.84
CA ILE A 238 -0.75 -12.15 12.98
C ILE A 238 0.36 -13.16 13.23
N ASN A 239 1.59 -12.71 13.39
CA ASN A 239 2.70 -13.60 13.73
C ASN A 239 2.43 -14.33 15.06
N TYR A 240 1.91 -13.64 16.07
CA TYR A 240 1.52 -14.25 17.33
C TYR A 240 0.44 -15.32 17.11
N LEU A 241 -0.64 -15.01 16.38
CA LEU A 241 -1.73 -15.93 16.08
C LEU A 241 -1.27 -17.14 15.27
N ALA A 242 -0.33 -16.97 14.34
CA ALA A 242 0.18 -18.02 13.46
C ALA A 242 1.18 -18.95 14.15
N THR A 243 1.92 -18.45 15.14
CA THR A 243 2.98 -19.23 15.83
C THR A 243 2.51 -19.88 17.12
N THR A 244 1.53 -19.27 17.78
CA THR A 244 1.04 -19.79 19.08
C THR A 244 0.01 -20.89 18.85
N LYS A 245 0.17 -22.00 19.58
CA LYS A 245 -0.79 -23.12 19.56
C LYS A 245 -1.95 -22.86 20.51
N VAL A 246 -3.11 -23.41 20.21
CA VAL A 246 -4.31 -23.31 21.06
C VAL A 246 -4.09 -23.95 22.43
N THR A 247 -3.45 -25.12 22.45
CA THR A 247 -2.98 -25.80 23.68
C THR A 247 -1.64 -26.47 23.37
N GLU A 248 -0.86 -26.79 24.41
CA GLU A 248 0.45 -27.48 24.23
C GLU A 248 0.31 -28.83 23.51
N LEU A 249 -0.82 -29.49 23.64
CA LEU A 249 -1.14 -30.78 23.03
C LEU A 249 -1.81 -30.64 21.66
N ALA A 250 -2.31 -29.45 21.28
CA ALA A 250 -2.96 -29.25 20.00
C ALA A 250 -1.94 -29.01 18.89
N GLU A 251 -2.16 -29.61 17.74
CA GLU A 251 -1.38 -29.33 16.53
C GLU A 251 -1.80 -28.03 15.82
N LYS A 252 -3.02 -27.54 16.12
CA LYS A 252 -3.57 -26.34 15.48
C LYS A 252 -3.04 -25.06 16.12
N THR A 253 -2.71 -24.08 15.27
CA THR A 253 -2.40 -22.70 15.68
C THR A 253 -3.66 -21.92 15.99
N ILE A 254 -3.53 -20.82 16.76
CA ILE A 254 -4.67 -19.93 17.04
C ILE A 254 -5.28 -19.41 15.74
N LEU A 255 -4.47 -19.02 14.76
CA LEU A 255 -4.96 -18.53 13.48
C LEU A 255 -5.85 -19.58 12.76
N GLN A 256 -5.41 -20.82 12.71
CA GLN A 256 -6.21 -21.91 12.11
C GLN A 256 -7.51 -22.16 12.88
N PHE A 257 -7.43 -22.09 14.22
CA PHE A 257 -8.62 -22.22 15.07
C PHE A 257 -9.65 -21.11 14.80
N LEU A 258 -9.20 -19.86 14.66
CA LEU A 258 -10.05 -18.72 14.31
C LEU A 258 -10.69 -18.87 12.93
N LEU A 259 -9.92 -19.27 11.92
CA LEU A 259 -10.44 -19.49 10.56
C LEU A 259 -11.46 -20.63 10.48
N ASP A 260 -11.34 -21.64 11.34
CA ASP A 260 -12.24 -22.78 11.35
C ASP A 260 -13.54 -22.52 12.12
N ASN A 261 -13.53 -21.70 13.17
CA ASN A 261 -14.63 -21.55 14.13
C ASN A 261 -15.25 -20.13 14.18
N ASN A 262 -15.12 -19.34 13.14
CA ASN A 262 -15.70 -17.99 13.10
C ASN A 262 -17.16 -17.98 12.63
N VAL A 263 -17.88 -16.91 13.00
CA VAL A 263 -19.28 -16.68 12.64
C VAL A 263 -19.48 -16.54 11.13
N ALA A 264 -18.54 -15.92 10.42
CA ALA A 264 -18.64 -15.73 8.98
C ALA A 264 -18.67 -17.08 8.24
N LYS A 265 -17.79 -18.02 8.62
CA LYS A 265 -17.76 -19.37 8.04
C LYS A 265 -19.04 -20.17 8.32
N THR A 266 -19.59 -20.02 9.51
CA THR A 266 -20.87 -20.67 9.86
C THR A 266 -22.01 -20.19 8.95
N ASN A 267 -21.93 -18.96 8.47
CA ASN A 267 -22.91 -18.36 7.55
C ASN A 267 -22.51 -18.48 6.07
N GLY A 268 -21.48 -19.28 5.75
CA GLY A 268 -21.09 -19.60 4.38
C GLY A 268 -20.20 -18.55 3.72
N SER A 269 -19.57 -17.64 4.49
CA SER A 269 -18.58 -16.68 4.02
C SER A 269 -17.20 -17.07 4.51
N ASP A 270 -16.22 -17.19 3.62
CA ASP A 270 -14.84 -17.43 4.01
C ASP A 270 -14.22 -16.16 4.60
N LEU A 271 -13.65 -16.28 5.79
CA LEU A 271 -12.99 -15.18 6.48
C LEU A 271 -11.51 -15.13 6.10
N TYR A 272 -11.04 -13.99 5.65
CA TYR A 272 -9.63 -13.69 5.44
C TYR A 272 -9.07 -12.84 6.59
N ILE A 273 -7.94 -13.24 7.17
CA ILE A 273 -7.22 -12.48 8.18
C ILE A 273 -5.82 -12.16 7.64
N GLY A 274 -5.55 -10.86 7.40
CA GLY A 274 -4.34 -10.39 6.75
C GLY A 274 -3.53 -9.37 7.54
N GLY A 275 -2.22 -9.34 7.28
CA GLY A 275 -1.29 -8.38 7.87
C GLY A 275 -1.26 -7.06 7.11
N CYS A 276 -1.31 -5.96 7.85
CA CYS A 276 -1.14 -4.62 7.34
C CYS A 276 -0.15 -3.84 8.22
N SER A 277 0.87 -3.24 7.61
CA SER A 277 1.85 -2.44 8.33
C SER A 277 1.27 -1.12 8.85
N TRP A 278 0.27 -0.59 8.18
CA TRP A 278 -0.36 0.69 8.51
C TRP A 278 -1.28 0.61 9.74
N CYS A 279 -1.74 -0.58 10.10
CA CYS A 279 -2.59 -0.78 11.28
C CYS A 279 -1.83 -0.66 12.61
N LYS A 280 -0.49 -0.71 12.58
CA LYS A 280 0.35 -0.54 13.77
C LYS A 280 0.29 0.89 14.27
N GLY A 281 -0.13 1.07 15.53
CA GLY A 281 -0.25 2.39 16.14
C GLY A 281 -1.31 3.31 15.52
N ALA A 282 -2.21 2.78 14.70
CA ALA A 282 -3.27 3.55 14.04
C ALA A 282 -4.49 3.82 14.93
N GLY A 283 -4.62 3.10 16.02
CA GLY A 283 -5.73 3.22 16.95
C GLY A 283 -5.62 4.39 17.91
N THR A 284 -6.67 4.60 18.65
CA THR A 284 -6.79 5.66 19.66
C THR A 284 -5.65 5.56 20.68
N GLY A 285 -4.95 6.66 20.92
CA GLY A 285 -3.80 6.69 21.83
C GLY A 285 -2.53 6.00 21.31
N GLY A 286 -2.44 5.72 20.00
CA GLY A 286 -1.29 5.04 19.40
C GLY A 286 -1.29 3.52 19.58
N ASN A 287 -2.43 2.95 19.92
CA ASN A 287 -2.62 1.51 20.03
C ASN A 287 -2.71 0.85 18.65
N ASP A 288 -2.51 -0.45 18.60
CA ASP A 288 -2.72 -1.24 17.41
C ASP A 288 -4.21 -1.32 17.07
N ARG A 289 -4.52 -1.31 15.76
CA ARG A 289 -5.89 -1.33 15.23
C ARG A 289 -6.14 -2.57 14.41
N MET A 290 -7.26 -3.22 14.65
CA MET A 290 -7.85 -4.21 13.78
C MET A 290 -9.03 -3.58 13.03
N VAL A 291 -9.13 -3.86 11.73
CA VAL A 291 -10.25 -3.40 10.90
C VAL A 291 -11.02 -4.61 10.42
N VAL A 292 -12.32 -4.61 10.65
CA VAL A 292 -13.25 -5.65 10.22
C VAL A 292 -14.21 -5.04 9.22
N TYR A 293 -14.29 -5.59 8.01
CA TYR A 293 -15.12 -5.06 6.93
C TYR A 293 -15.47 -6.11 5.88
N ILE A 294 -16.27 -5.70 4.92
CA ILE A 294 -16.69 -6.52 3.78
C ILE A 294 -15.88 -6.13 2.55
N ASN A 295 -15.00 -7.02 2.12
CA ASN A 295 -14.18 -6.81 0.92
C ASN A 295 -14.93 -7.21 -0.35
N LYS A 296 -15.91 -6.37 -0.75
CA LYS A 296 -16.66 -6.50 -2.01
C LYS A 296 -16.84 -5.10 -2.62
N GLU A 297 -16.84 -5.01 -3.93
CA GLU A 297 -16.98 -3.74 -4.69
C GLU A 297 -18.23 -2.93 -4.33
N LEU A 298 -19.27 -3.59 -3.86
CA LEU A 298 -20.53 -2.95 -3.47
C LEU A 298 -20.35 -2.09 -2.20
N TYR A 299 -19.43 -2.46 -1.31
CA TYR A 299 -19.25 -1.82 0.00
C TYR A 299 -18.03 -0.94 0.07
N VAL A 300 -16.91 -1.42 -0.45
CA VAL A 300 -15.63 -0.71 -0.46
C VAL A 300 -14.95 -0.88 -1.79
N ALA A 301 -14.49 0.19 -2.39
CA ALA A 301 -13.72 0.16 -3.64
C ALA A 301 -12.70 1.31 -3.70
N SER A 302 -11.76 1.20 -4.60
CA SER A 302 -10.90 2.30 -5.01
C SER A 302 -10.75 2.25 -6.53
N ASP A 303 -10.78 3.42 -7.17
CA ASP A 303 -10.71 3.51 -8.62
C ASP A 303 -9.35 4.03 -9.07
N GLU A 304 -8.73 3.31 -9.96
CA GLU A 304 -7.64 3.77 -10.80
C GLU A 304 -8.22 4.28 -12.12
N LEU A 305 -8.65 5.56 -12.15
CA LEU A 305 -9.38 6.11 -13.29
C LEU A 305 -8.53 6.12 -14.55
N ALA A 306 -7.28 6.56 -14.42
CA ALA A 306 -6.28 6.48 -15.49
C ALA A 306 -5.02 5.82 -14.92
N PRO A 307 -4.66 4.61 -15.40
CA PRO A 307 -3.47 3.91 -14.92
C PRO A 307 -2.19 4.69 -15.25
N LEU A 308 -1.12 4.40 -14.48
CA LEU A 308 0.16 5.06 -14.65
C LEU A 308 0.66 4.91 -16.08
N SER A 309 0.71 6.02 -16.79
CA SER A 309 1.11 6.07 -18.18
C SER A 309 2.10 7.20 -18.45
N ARG A 310 2.91 7.01 -19.49
CA ARG A 310 3.82 8.04 -19.98
C ARG A 310 3.02 9.15 -20.67
N ALA A 311 3.03 10.34 -20.09
CA ALA A 311 2.30 11.47 -20.63
C ALA A 311 3.07 12.17 -21.76
N MET A 312 4.34 12.53 -21.51
CA MET A 312 5.18 13.21 -22.50
C MET A 312 6.67 12.97 -22.26
N THR A 313 7.46 13.13 -23.30
CA THR A 313 8.90 13.22 -23.24
C THR A 313 9.36 14.43 -24.01
N GLN A 314 10.16 15.27 -23.39
CA GLN A 314 10.69 16.49 -24.00
C GLN A 314 12.21 16.55 -23.86
N PRO A 315 12.93 16.98 -24.95
CA PRO A 315 14.33 17.35 -24.83
C PRO A 315 14.45 18.69 -24.11
N ASN A 316 15.32 18.78 -23.13
CA ASN A 316 15.65 20.00 -22.44
C ASN A 316 17.09 20.42 -22.84
N ALA A 317 17.19 21.43 -23.70
CA ALA A 317 18.45 21.87 -24.25
C ALA A 317 19.32 22.57 -23.21
N GLU A 318 18.73 23.25 -22.22
CA GLU A 318 19.48 23.95 -21.17
C GLU A 318 20.29 22.99 -20.30
N ASN A 319 19.70 21.82 -19.99
CA ASN A 319 20.33 20.81 -19.14
C ASN A 319 20.91 19.63 -19.92
N VAL A 320 20.83 19.66 -21.27
CA VAL A 320 21.27 18.58 -22.15
C VAL A 320 20.74 17.21 -21.69
N CYS A 321 19.42 17.14 -21.48
CA CYS A 321 18.74 15.95 -20.96
C CYS A 321 17.37 15.74 -21.63
N TYR A 322 16.80 14.57 -21.38
CA TYR A 322 15.41 14.25 -21.72
C TYR A 322 14.60 14.15 -20.44
N ASP A 323 13.55 14.95 -20.37
CA ASP A 323 12.58 14.92 -19.29
C ASP A 323 11.34 14.13 -19.74
N THR A 324 10.99 13.09 -18.99
CA THR A 324 9.80 12.27 -19.24
C THR A 324 8.87 12.35 -18.05
N ALA A 325 7.61 12.71 -18.28
CA ALA A 325 6.58 12.77 -17.26
C ALA A 325 5.64 11.55 -17.36
N TYR A 326 5.35 10.98 -16.23
CA TYR A 326 4.33 9.93 -16.04
C TYR A 326 3.19 10.50 -15.20
N MET A 327 1.99 10.12 -15.54
CA MET A 327 0.78 10.58 -14.85
C MET A 327 -0.19 9.42 -14.65
N ALA A 328 -0.95 9.51 -13.57
CA ALA A 328 -2.07 8.63 -13.25
C ALA A 328 -3.18 9.45 -12.61
N ASN A 329 -4.42 8.99 -12.69
CA ASN A 329 -5.56 9.56 -11.97
C ASN A 329 -6.15 8.49 -11.06
N ILE A 330 -6.17 8.75 -9.76
CA ILE A 330 -6.58 7.84 -8.71
C ILE A 330 -7.67 8.46 -7.86
N SER A 331 -8.62 7.66 -7.39
CA SER A 331 -9.63 8.12 -6.44
C SER A 331 -9.15 7.94 -4.99
N GLU A 332 -9.80 8.65 -4.10
CA GLU A 332 -9.81 8.27 -2.68
C GLU A 332 -10.55 6.94 -2.49
N VAL A 333 -10.38 6.32 -1.32
CA VAL A 333 -11.11 5.10 -0.98
C VAL A 333 -12.59 5.41 -0.85
N GLN A 334 -13.40 4.68 -1.57
CA GLN A 334 -14.85 4.81 -1.60
C GLN A 334 -15.45 3.84 -0.61
N MET A 335 -15.94 4.35 0.49
CA MET A 335 -16.71 3.60 1.48
C MET A 335 -18.18 3.99 1.30
N TYR A 336 -18.97 3.07 0.75
CA TYR A 336 -20.37 3.35 0.44
C TYR A 336 -21.28 3.20 1.66
N TYR A 337 -20.85 2.37 2.60
CA TYR A 337 -21.56 2.09 3.84
C TYR A 337 -20.55 2.09 4.99
N GLU A 338 -20.42 3.21 5.66
CA GLU A 338 -19.42 3.39 6.72
C GLU A 338 -19.79 2.58 7.98
N ASP A 339 -21.06 2.35 8.19
CA ASP A 339 -21.57 1.55 9.29
C ASP A 339 -21.25 0.05 9.19
N ILE A 340 -20.95 -0.45 7.97
CA ILE A 340 -20.61 -1.86 7.71
C ILE A 340 -19.10 -2.10 7.83
N MET A 341 -18.42 -1.25 8.53
CA MET A 341 -17.00 -1.35 8.88
C MET A 341 -16.85 -1.06 10.38
N ARG A 342 -15.86 -1.70 11.01
CA ARG A 342 -15.57 -1.48 12.42
C ARG A 342 -14.09 -1.47 12.69
N TYR A 343 -13.67 -0.51 13.49
CA TYR A 343 -12.33 -0.46 14.06
C TYR A 343 -12.34 -1.03 15.45
N VAL A 344 -11.36 -1.88 15.76
CA VAL A 344 -11.13 -2.41 17.09
C VAL A 344 -9.72 -2.04 17.52
N ASP A 345 -9.62 -1.18 18.50
CA ASP A 345 -8.35 -0.63 18.99
C ASP A 345 -7.85 -1.36 20.24
N GLY A 346 -6.53 -1.45 20.38
CA GLY A 346 -5.89 -1.99 21.60
C GLY A 346 -5.73 -3.51 21.61
N ILE A 347 -5.66 -4.13 20.43
CA ILE A 347 -5.41 -5.57 20.28
C ILE A 347 -3.98 -5.97 20.64
#